data_1669e28b2e545c21fcc23260dc44fa4d
#
_entry.id   1669e28b2e545c21fcc23260dc44fa4d
#
_cell.length_a   1.000
_cell.length_b   1.000
_cell.length_c   1.000
_cell.angle_alpha   90.00
_cell.angle_beta   90.00
_cell.angle_gamma   90.00
#
_symmetry.space_group_name_H-M   'P 1'
#
loop_
_entity.id
_entity.type
_entity.pdbx_description
1 polymer ?
#
loop_
_entity_poly.entity_id
_entity_poly.type
_entity_poly.pdbx_seq_one_letter_code
_entity_poly.pdbx_strand_id
1 'polypeptide(L)'
;MIATLRGEISQIEDNALIVEVGGVGLRVFVPAPLRGQAKAGEPIFLFTHLVVREDAFLLYGFESQGDRELFNILLGVDGVGPKVALSVLSTMTIDAIQRAVFGDEPDILSRVPGVGKKTAQKMALHLKDKLKPGDGLSKLVAISDTDAEVIAALTALGYSVVEAQAALQSIPKDAPDDTGERLRLALGYFQ
;
A
#
# COMPACT_ATOMS: atom_id res chain seq x y z
N MET A 1 -7.49 -18.47 8.91
CA MET A 1 -7.45 -17.03 8.60
C MET A 1 -7.27 -16.86 7.09
N ILE A 2 -7.99 -15.96 6.45
CA ILE A 2 -7.86 -15.69 5.00
C ILE A 2 -6.75 -14.65 4.85
N ALA A 3 -5.59 -15.04 4.32
CA ALA A 3 -4.41 -14.18 4.21
C ALA A 3 -4.23 -13.55 2.81
N THR A 4 -4.70 -14.26 1.79
CA THR A 4 -4.70 -13.82 0.39
C THR A 4 -5.96 -14.31 -0.30
N LEU A 5 -6.34 -13.63 -1.37
CA LEU A 5 -7.48 -13.98 -2.20
C LEU A 5 -7.10 -13.82 -3.67
N ARG A 6 -7.38 -14.82 -4.48
CA ARG A 6 -7.26 -14.74 -5.94
C ARG A 6 -8.57 -15.19 -6.56
N GLY A 7 -9.13 -14.38 -7.44
CA GLY A 7 -10.39 -14.69 -8.10
C GLY A 7 -10.68 -13.70 -9.22
N GLU A 8 -11.93 -13.65 -9.65
CA GLU A 8 -12.44 -12.71 -10.65
C GLU A 8 -13.41 -11.73 -10.00
N ILE A 9 -13.35 -10.47 -10.38
CA ILE A 9 -14.27 -9.43 -9.89
C ILE A 9 -15.63 -9.66 -10.56
N SER A 10 -16.60 -10.16 -9.81
CA SER A 10 -17.97 -10.37 -10.33
C SER A 10 -18.83 -9.11 -10.22
N GLN A 11 -18.57 -8.26 -9.20
CA GLN A 11 -19.34 -7.03 -8.99
C GLN A 11 -18.51 -5.98 -8.25
N ILE A 12 -18.76 -4.70 -8.55
CA ILE A 12 -18.18 -3.54 -7.87
C ILE A 12 -19.31 -2.86 -7.08
N GLU A 13 -19.13 -2.76 -5.76
CA GLU A 13 -20.06 -2.06 -4.85
C GLU A 13 -19.48 -0.70 -4.42
N ASP A 14 -20.28 0.13 -3.72
CA ASP A 14 -19.85 1.48 -3.30
C ASP A 14 -18.59 1.49 -2.40
N ASN A 15 -18.34 0.42 -1.66
CA ASN A 15 -17.22 0.33 -0.73
C ASN A 15 -16.52 -1.04 -0.72
N ALA A 16 -16.85 -1.92 -1.65
CA ALA A 16 -16.31 -3.27 -1.72
C ALA A 16 -16.26 -3.79 -3.16
N LEU A 17 -15.52 -4.87 -3.34
CA LEU A 17 -15.57 -5.72 -4.53
C LEU A 17 -16.18 -7.06 -4.13
N ILE A 18 -16.98 -7.66 -5.01
CA ILE A 18 -17.33 -9.07 -4.92
C ILE A 18 -16.36 -9.84 -5.78
N VAL A 19 -15.54 -10.67 -5.14
CA VAL A 19 -14.55 -11.51 -5.81
C VAL A 19 -15.03 -12.95 -5.79
N GLU A 20 -15.19 -13.55 -6.96
CA GLU A 20 -15.61 -14.93 -7.11
C GLU A 20 -14.41 -15.87 -7.06
N VAL A 21 -14.50 -16.86 -6.19
CA VAL A 21 -13.48 -17.91 -5.99
C VAL A 21 -14.17 -19.25 -5.96
N GLY A 22 -14.02 -20.05 -7.02
CA GLY A 22 -14.59 -21.39 -7.11
C GLY A 22 -16.13 -21.42 -6.95
N GLY A 23 -16.84 -20.43 -7.49
CA GLY A 23 -18.30 -20.31 -7.42
C GLY A 23 -18.83 -19.66 -6.12
N VAL A 24 -17.93 -19.14 -5.27
CA VAL A 24 -18.31 -18.41 -4.05
C VAL A 24 -17.92 -16.93 -4.20
N GLY A 25 -18.90 -16.03 -4.12
CA GLY A 25 -18.68 -14.59 -4.12
C GLY A 25 -18.31 -14.08 -2.73
N LEU A 26 -17.09 -13.59 -2.56
CA LEU A 26 -16.59 -12.99 -1.34
C LEU A 26 -16.65 -11.46 -1.43
N ARG A 27 -17.34 -10.82 -0.47
CA ARG A 27 -17.33 -9.36 -0.35
C ARG A 27 -16.04 -8.91 0.33
N VAL A 28 -15.24 -8.11 -0.39
CA VAL A 28 -13.94 -7.61 0.07
C VAL A 28 -13.96 -6.09 0.10
N PHE A 29 -13.81 -5.49 1.27
CA PHE A 29 -13.66 -4.05 1.43
C PHE A 29 -12.26 -3.64 1.00
N VAL A 30 -12.16 -2.71 0.05
CA VAL A 30 -10.89 -2.30 -0.54
C VAL A 30 -10.72 -0.77 -0.50
N PRO A 31 -9.49 -0.24 -0.53
CA PRO A 31 -9.24 1.20 -0.67
C PRO A 31 -9.91 1.78 -1.92
N ALA A 32 -10.35 3.05 -1.83
CA ALA A 32 -11.05 3.70 -2.92
C ALA A 32 -10.26 3.77 -4.25
N PRO A 33 -8.93 4.01 -4.26
CA PRO A 33 -8.13 3.97 -5.49
C PRO A 33 -8.20 2.61 -6.19
N LEU A 34 -8.00 1.51 -5.45
CA LEU A 34 -8.10 0.15 -6.00
C LEU A 34 -9.49 -0.12 -6.59
N ARG A 35 -10.54 0.24 -5.85
CA ARG A 35 -11.91 0.08 -6.35
C ARG A 35 -12.17 0.89 -7.63
N GLY A 36 -11.62 2.11 -7.71
CA GLY A 36 -11.80 2.99 -8.88
C GLY A 36 -11.12 2.48 -10.15
N GLN A 37 -10.12 1.61 -10.01
CA GLN A 37 -9.40 0.98 -11.13
C GLN A 37 -9.98 -0.40 -11.49
N ALA A 38 -10.74 -1.01 -10.58
CA ALA A 38 -11.30 -2.35 -10.76
C ALA A 38 -12.36 -2.39 -11.87
N LYS A 39 -12.38 -3.50 -12.63
CA LYS A 39 -13.40 -3.76 -13.63
C LYS A 39 -14.00 -5.15 -13.43
N ALA A 40 -15.31 -5.25 -13.59
CA ALA A 40 -15.98 -6.55 -13.55
C ALA A 40 -15.47 -7.46 -14.68
N GLY A 41 -15.29 -8.76 -14.37
CA GLY A 41 -14.73 -9.76 -15.26
C GLY A 41 -13.19 -9.82 -15.25
N GLU A 42 -12.49 -8.90 -14.60
CA GLU A 42 -11.03 -8.95 -14.52
C GLU A 42 -10.55 -9.81 -13.33
N PRO A 43 -9.43 -10.55 -13.52
CA PRO A 43 -8.80 -11.28 -12.42
C PRO A 43 -8.17 -10.32 -11.42
N ILE A 44 -8.23 -10.67 -10.14
CA ILE A 44 -7.62 -9.90 -9.06
C ILE A 44 -6.89 -10.80 -8.07
N PHE A 45 -5.78 -10.29 -7.53
CA PHE A 45 -5.09 -10.88 -6.38
C PHE A 45 -5.00 -9.83 -5.26
N LEU A 46 -5.39 -10.23 -4.05
CA LEU A 46 -5.42 -9.34 -2.88
C LEU A 46 -4.70 -9.99 -1.69
N PHE A 47 -3.93 -9.18 -0.98
CA PHE A 47 -3.54 -9.48 0.39
C PHE A 47 -4.69 -9.11 1.31
N THR A 48 -5.10 -10.02 2.19
CA THR A 48 -6.34 -9.83 2.95
C THR A 48 -6.13 -9.81 4.45
N HIS A 49 -7.05 -9.11 5.14
CA HIS A 49 -7.20 -9.11 6.58
C HIS A 49 -8.65 -9.41 6.94
N LEU A 50 -8.86 -10.50 7.69
CA LEU A 50 -10.18 -10.91 8.16
C LEU A 50 -10.44 -10.36 9.56
N VAL A 51 -11.49 -9.58 9.69
CA VAL A 51 -12.02 -9.13 11.00
C VAL A 51 -13.20 -10.01 11.35
N VAL A 52 -13.08 -10.71 12.47
CA VAL A 52 -14.13 -11.57 13.02
C VAL A 52 -14.85 -10.82 14.14
N ARG A 53 -16.16 -10.71 14.04
CA ARG A 53 -17.06 -10.16 15.07
C ARG A 53 -18.11 -11.19 15.43
N GLU A 54 -18.84 -10.97 16.50
CA GLU A 54 -19.93 -11.86 16.93
C GLU A 54 -21.03 -11.98 15.87
N ASP A 55 -21.28 -10.90 15.13
CA ASP A 55 -22.37 -10.76 14.16
C ASP A 55 -21.93 -10.74 12.70
N ALA A 56 -20.62 -10.68 12.40
CA ALA A 56 -20.13 -10.53 11.04
C ALA A 56 -18.66 -10.98 10.82
N PHE A 57 -18.41 -11.46 9.61
CA PHE A 57 -17.05 -11.62 9.06
C PHE A 57 -16.81 -10.52 8.02
N LEU A 58 -15.81 -9.68 8.25
CA LEU A 58 -15.46 -8.57 7.35
C LEU A 58 -14.08 -8.83 6.76
N LEU A 59 -14.03 -8.96 5.44
CA LEU A 59 -12.78 -9.18 4.71
C LEU A 59 -12.31 -7.87 4.09
N TYR A 60 -11.09 -7.45 4.41
CA TYR A 60 -10.42 -6.29 3.85
C TYR A 60 -9.34 -6.76 2.90
N GLY A 61 -9.19 -6.10 1.73
CA GLY A 61 -8.26 -6.49 0.68
C GLY A 61 -7.40 -5.33 0.19
N PHE A 62 -6.14 -5.64 -0.12
CA PHE A 62 -5.11 -4.68 -0.50
C PHE A 62 -4.28 -5.24 -1.65
N GLU A 63 -3.76 -4.37 -2.53
CA GLU A 63 -2.90 -4.77 -3.65
C GLU A 63 -1.52 -5.20 -3.19
N SER A 64 -1.01 -4.60 -2.11
CA SER A 64 0.31 -4.90 -1.58
C SER A 64 0.25 -5.47 -0.16
N GLN A 65 1.26 -6.26 0.19
CA GLN A 65 1.46 -6.71 1.56
C GLN A 65 1.66 -5.52 2.50
N GLY A 66 2.29 -4.46 2.00
CA GLY A 66 2.56 -3.27 2.75
C GLY A 66 1.33 -2.50 3.17
N ASP A 67 0.37 -2.33 2.27
CA ASP A 67 -0.91 -1.70 2.61
C ASP A 67 -1.66 -2.51 3.67
N ARG A 68 -1.63 -3.85 3.56
CA ARG A 68 -2.21 -4.73 4.57
C ARG A 68 -1.50 -4.58 5.93
N GLU A 69 -0.17 -4.47 5.95
CA GLU A 69 0.61 -4.28 7.18
C GLU A 69 0.34 -2.92 7.79
N LEU A 70 0.30 -1.86 6.99
CA LEU A 70 -0.09 -0.53 7.45
C LEU A 70 -1.51 -0.51 8.02
N PHE A 71 -2.46 -1.20 7.36
CA PHE A 71 -3.81 -1.38 7.89
C PHE A 71 -3.78 -2.04 9.27
N ASN A 72 -3.00 -3.11 9.45
CA ASN A 72 -2.86 -3.79 10.73
C ASN A 72 -2.25 -2.90 11.83
N ILE A 73 -1.25 -2.09 11.47
CA ILE A 73 -0.64 -1.13 12.41
C ILE A 73 -1.67 -0.08 12.83
N LEU A 74 -2.46 0.45 11.89
CA LEU A 74 -3.51 1.43 12.15
C LEU A 74 -4.61 0.89 13.08
N LEU A 75 -4.96 -0.40 12.98
CA LEU A 75 -5.91 -1.04 13.89
C LEU A 75 -5.42 -1.10 15.35
N GLY A 76 -4.11 -0.98 15.58
CA GLY A 76 -3.53 -0.91 16.92
C GLY A 76 -3.66 0.47 17.58
N VAL A 77 -4.15 1.49 16.85
CA VAL A 77 -4.34 2.85 17.40
C VAL A 77 -5.67 2.93 18.12
N ASP A 78 -5.66 3.39 19.38
CA ASP A 78 -6.89 3.60 20.13
C ASP A 78 -7.84 4.59 19.45
N GLY A 79 -9.06 4.16 19.20
CA GLY A 79 -10.09 4.91 18.47
C GLY A 79 -10.05 4.75 16.95
N VAL A 80 -9.17 3.90 16.41
CA VAL A 80 -9.11 3.58 14.97
C VAL A 80 -9.67 2.18 14.72
N GLY A 81 -10.86 2.13 14.16
CA GLY A 81 -11.46 0.88 13.70
C GLY A 81 -11.17 0.61 12.21
N PRO A 82 -11.57 -0.57 11.70
CA PRO A 82 -11.30 -0.97 10.31
C PRO A 82 -11.79 0.02 9.25
N LYS A 83 -12.94 0.69 9.47
CA LYS A 83 -13.45 1.71 8.54
C LYS A 83 -12.54 2.92 8.47
N VAL A 84 -12.03 3.37 9.61
CA VAL A 84 -11.12 4.53 9.68
C VAL A 84 -9.75 4.16 9.08
N ALA A 85 -9.21 3.00 9.40
CA ALA A 85 -7.97 2.50 8.82
C ALA A 85 -8.06 2.40 7.28
N LEU A 86 -9.18 1.88 6.74
CA LEU A 86 -9.43 1.82 5.31
C LEU A 86 -9.56 3.23 4.70
N SER A 87 -10.19 4.18 5.42
CA SER A 87 -10.30 5.58 4.99
C SER A 87 -8.93 6.25 4.87
N VAL A 88 -8.00 5.96 5.77
CA VAL A 88 -6.59 6.45 5.69
C VAL A 88 -5.96 5.97 4.38
N LEU A 89 -5.98 4.66 4.11
CA LEU A 89 -5.42 4.06 2.90
C LEU A 89 -6.16 4.46 1.61
N SER A 90 -7.39 4.95 1.73
CA SER A 90 -8.16 5.47 0.59
C SER A 90 -7.84 6.93 0.27
N THR A 91 -7.33 7.69 1.25
CA THR A 91 -7.22 9.16 1.15
C THR A 91 -5.77 9.63 1.07
N MET A 92 -4.84 8.86 1.64
CA MET A 92 -3.45 9.26 1.79
C MET A 92 -2.50 8.30 1.09
N THR A 93 -1.49 8.87 0.43
CA THR A 93 -0.34 8.11 -0.04
C THR A 93 0.59 7.79 1.13
N ILE A 94 1.40 6.75 0.96
CA ILE A 94 2.44 6.36 1.92
C ILE A 94 3.36 7.54 2.28
N ASP A 95 3.78 8.32 1.28
CA ASP A 95 4.64 9.50 1.50
C ASP A 95 3.93 10.58 2.34
N ALA A 96 2.63 10.78 2.15
CA ALA A 96 1.87 11.71 2.96
C ALA A 96 1.76 11.26 4.42
N ILE A 97 1.61 9.95 4.65
CA ILE A 97 1.61 9.36 5.99
C ILE A 97 3.00 9.50 6.63
N GLN A 98 4.08 9.23 5.89
CA GLN A 98 5.45 9.42 6.38
C GLN A 98 5.72 10.87 6.79
N ARG A 99 5.34 11.85 5.95
CA ARG A 99 5.48 13.26 6.29
C ARG A 99 4.71 13.63 7.55
N ALA A 100 3.48 13.15 7.69
CA ALA A 100 2.68 13.40 8.88
C ALA A 100 3.32 12.85 10.16
N VAL A 101 3.97 11.68 10.06
CA VAL A 101 4.55 10.95 11.19
C VAL A 101 5.94 11.47 11.56
N PHE A 102 6.82 11.66 10.57
CA PHE A 102 8.24 12.02 10.78
C PHE A 102 8.51 13.52 10.62
N GLY A 103 7.63 14.24 9.93
CA GLY A 103 7.68 15.70 9.79
C GLY A 103 7.02 16.47 10.92
N ASP A 104 6.52 15.77 11.98
CA ASP A 104 5.74 16.35 13.07
C ASP A 104 4.51 17.18 12.58
N GLU A 105 3.84 16.70 11.51
CA GLU A 105 2.66 17.32 10.93
C GLU A 105 1.39 16.44 11.09
N PRO A 106 0.98 16.09 12.33
CA PRO A 106 -0.17 15.21 12.56
C PRO A 106 -1.50 15.77 12.03
N ASP A 107 -1.59 17.08 11.82
CA ASP A 107 -2.79 17.71 11.25
C ASP A 107 -3.09 17.23 9.81
N ILE A 108 -2.10 16.71 9.09
CA ILE A 108 -2.32 16.07 7.78
C ILE A 108 -3.24 14.86 7.92
N LEU A 109 -3.06 14.04 8.97
CA LEU A 109 -3.89 12.87 9.25
C LEU A 109 -5.33 13.26 9.61
N SER A 110 -5.56 14.44 10.15
CA SER A 110 -6.91 14.91 10.50
C SER A 110 -7.79 15.25 9.28
N ARG A 111 -7.20 15.29 8.08
CA ARG A 111 -7.96 15.46 6.82
C ARG A 111 -8.69 14.18 6.39
N VAL A 112 -8.32 13.05 6.98
CA VAL A 112 -8.98 11.77 6.68
C VAL A 112 -10.37 11.73 7.31
N PRO A 113 -11.42 11.38 6.55
CA PRO A 113 -12.77 11.24 7.08
C PRO A 113 -12.81 10.27 8.27
N GLY A 114 -13.34 10.72 9.39
CA GLY A 114 -13.42 9.93 10.64
C GLY A 114 -12.19 10.07 11.56
N VAL A 115 -11.19 10.88 11.19
CA VAL A 115 -10.01 11.15 12.02
C VAL A 115 -10.08 12.57 12.59
N GLY A 116 -10.30 12.70 13.90
CA GLY A 116 -10.21 13.96 14.62
C GLY A 116 -8.78 14.28 15.06
N LYS A 117 -8.51 15.54 15.47
CA LYS A 117 -7.17 15.99 15.89
C LYS A 117 -6.51 15.08 16.94
N LYS A 118 -7.27 14.65 17.98
CA LYS A 118 -6.74 13.75 19.02
C LYS A 118 -6.36 12.36 18.45
N THR A 119 -7.18 11.82 17.55
CA THR A 119 -6.89 10.55 16.89
C THR A 119 -5.70 10.69 15.95
N ALA A 120 -5.59 11.78 15.20
CA ALA A 120 -4.43 12.07 14.34
C ALA A 120 -3.11 12.10 15.12
N GLN A 121 -3.08 12.74 16.29
CA GLN A 121 -1.92 12.76 17.17
C GLN A 121 -1.54 11.35 17.69
N LYS A 122 -2.55 10.57 18.14
CA LYS A 122 -2.33 9.17 18.57
C LYS A 122 -1.81 8.30 17.42
N MET A 123 -2.37 8.47 16.21
CA MET A 123 -1.92 7.78 15.01
C MET A 123 -0.47 8.09 14.69
N ALA A 124 -0.10 9.40 14.65
CA ALA A 124 1.26 9.81 14.36
C ALA A 124 2.27 9.21 15.37
N LEU A 125 1.95 9.25 16.66
CA LEU A 125 2.80 8.67 17.70
C LEU A 125 2.93 7.15 17.55
N HIS A 126 1.81 6.44 17.39
CA HIS A 126 1.81 4.98 17.23
C HIS A 126 2.55 4.51 15.98
N LEU A 127 2.37 5.22 14.85
CA LEU A 127 3.07 4.95 13.61
C LEU A 127 4.57 5.23 13.74
N LYS A 128 4.98 6.29 14.46
CA LYS A 128 6.38 6.63 14.71
C LYS A 128 7.12 5.53 15.47
N ASP A 129 6.43 4.87 16.39
CA ASP A 129 6.98 3.74 17.17
C ASP A 129 7.09 2.43 16.37
N LYS A 130 6.21 2.25 15.37
CA LYS A 130 6.13 1.02 14.56
C LYS A 130 6.86 1.12 13.23
N LEU A 131 6.96 2.33 12.68
CA LEU A 131 7.65 2.61 11.44
C LEU A 131 9.02 3.20 11.77
N LYS A 132 10.11 2.55 11.36
CA LYS A 132 11.46 3.12 11.54
C LYS A 132 11.75 4.12 10.42
N PRO A 133 12.39 5.27 10.74
CA PRO A 133 12.95 6.16 9.72
C PRO A 133 14.01 5.37 8.93
N GLY A 134 13.83 5.20 7.63
CA GLY A 134 14.77 4.45 6.78
C GLY A 134 14.46 2.97 6.54
N ASP A 135 13.71 2.28 7.42
CA ASP A 135 13.11 0.97 7.13
C ASP A 135 11.75 1.11 6.45
N GLY A 136 11.52 2.29 5.96
CA GLY A 136 10.29 2.87 5.54
C GLY A 136 9.25 1.94 4.96
N LEU A 137 8.08 2.47 4.91
CA LEU A 137 7.02 2.15 3.98
C LEU A 137 7.54 1.94 2.54
N SER A 138 8.74 2.42 2.17
CA SER A 138 9.48 2.06 0.95
C SER A 138 9.84 0.56 0.85
N LYS A 139 10.02 -0.15 1.97
CA LYS A 139 10.08 -1.62 1.99
C LYS A 139 8.70 -2.27 1.85
N LEU A 140 7.65 -1.53 2.10
CA LEU A 140 6.27 -1.95 1.93
C LEU A 140 5.76 -1.78 0.49
N VAL A 141 6.30 -0.83 -0.24
CA VAL A 141 6.33 -0.81 -1.70
C VAL A 141 7.66 -1.46 -2.03
N ALA A 142 7.64 -2.71 -2.47
CA ALA A 142 8.82 -3.49 -2.77
C ALA A 142 9.72 -2.84 -3.85
N ILE A 143 10.40 -1.76 -3.45
CA ILE A 143 11.69 -1.44 -4.03
C ILE A 143 12.63 -2.39 -3.30
N SER A 144 13.13 -3.41 -3.97
CA SER A 144 14.15 -4.29 -3.43
C SER A 144 15.34 -3.45 -2.97
N ASP A 145 16.13 -3.91 -2.01
CA ASP A 145 17.37 -3.19 -1.64
C ASP A 145 18.21 -2.91 -2.89
N THR A 146 18.18 -3.83 -3.85
CA THR A 146 18.75 -3.73 -5.20
C THR A 146 18.20 -2.55 -6.00
N ASP A 147 16.88 -2.31 -5.96
CA ASP A 147 16.25 -1.18 -6.67
C ASP A 147 16.60 0.17 -6.04
N ALA A 148 16.74 0.24 -4.72
CA ALA A 148 17.21 1.44 -4.04
C ALA A 148 18.66 1.76 -4.39
N GLU A 149 19.53 0.76 -4.51
CA GLU A 149 20.91 0.89 -4.96
C GLU A 149 20.97 1.36 -6.42
N VAL A 150 20.11 0.84 -7.30
CA VAL A 150 20.00 1.27 -8.70
C VAL A 150 19.59 2.74 -8.80
N ILE A 151 18.59 3.19 -8.02
CA ILE A 151 18.19 4.61 -7.97
C ILE A 151 19.37 5.49 -7.49
N ALA A 152 20.07 5.07 -6.43
CA ALA A 152 21.24 5.80 -5.92
C ALA A 152 22.35 5.91 -6.96
N ALA A 153 22.64 4.81 -7.69
CA ALA A 153 23.63 4.77 -8.74
C ALA A 153 23.26 5.70 -9.93
N LEU A 154 22.00 5.65 -10.40
CA LEU A 154 21.52 6.52 -11.48
C LEU A 154 21.58 8.00 -11.06
N THR A 155 21.23 8.31 -9.81
CA THR A 155 21.30 9.67 -9.29
C THR A 155 22.77 10.16 -9.19
N ALA A 156 23.69 9.29 -8.81
CA ALA A 156 25.13 9.60 -8.81
C ALA A 156 25.68 9.82 -10.23
N LEU A 157 25.07 9.21 -11.25
CA LEU A 157 25.39 9.44 -12.67
C LEU A 157 24.76 10.74 -13.23
N GLY A 158 23.98 11.47 -12.41
CA GLY A 158 23.42 12.78 -12.78
C GLY A 158 21.96 12.76 -13.25
N TYR A 159 21.30 11.61 -13.24
CA TYR A 159 19.87 11.54 -13.52
C TYR A 159 19.06 12.05 -12.32
N SER A 160 17.92 12.68 -12.57
CA SER A 160 16.99 13.05 -11.50
C SER A 160 16.33 11.80 -10.89
N VAL A 161 15.87 11.92 -9.64
CA VAL A 161 15.15 10.84 -8.94
C VAL A 161 13.92 10.37 -9.75
N VAL A 162 13.24 11.29 -10.43
CA VAL A 162 12.06 10.97 -11.25
C VAL A 162 12.46 10.15 -12.48
N GLU A 163 13.55 10.50 -13.16
CA GLU A 163 14.09 9.75 -14.30
C GLU A 163 14.59 8.37 -13.86
N ALA A 164 15.29 8.29 -12.72
CA ALA A 164 15.75 7.01 -12.16
C ALA A 164 14.57 6.07 -11.83
N GLN A 165 13.49 6.60 -11.26
CA GLN A 165 12.28 5.82 -10.98
C GLN A 165 11.58 5.35 -12.26
N ALA A 166 11.49 6.19 -13.30
CA ALA A 166 10.92 5.82 -14.59
C ALA A 166 11.75 4.70 -15.26
N ALA A 167 13.07 4.82 -15.24
CA ALA A 167 13.98 3.81 -15.75
C ALA A 167 13.83 2.48 -15.00
N LEU A 168 13.68 2.51 -13.68
CA LEU A 168 13.46 1.33 -12.85
C LEU A 168 12.15 0.60 -13.22
N GLN A 169 11.08 1.36 -13.46
CA GLN A 169 9.79 0.81 -13.88
C GLN A 169 9.81 0.15 -15.26
N SER A 170 10.78 0.50 -16.11
CA SER A 170 10.95 -0.13 -17.42
C SER A 170 11.63 -1.50 -17.37
N ILE A 171 12.22 -1.88 -16.25
CA ILE A 171 12.89 -3.18 -16.07
C ILE A 171 11.84 -4.30 -16.09
N PRO A 172 12.06 -5.40 -16.85
CA PRO A 172 11.18 -6.56 -16.83
C PRO A 172 11.01 -7.12 -15.41
N LYS A 173 9.80 -7.55 -15.07
CA LYS A 173 9.48 -8.08 -13.72
C LYS A 173 10.19 -9.38 -13.37
N ASP A 174 10.66 -10.11 -14.38
CA ASP A 174 11.43 -11.36 -14.29
C ASP A 174 12.94 -11.15 -14.33
N ALA A 175 13.40 -9.88 -14.34
CA ALA A 175 14.82 -9.55 -14.30
C ALA A 175 15.46 -10.04 -12.98
N PRO A 176 16.73 -10.49 -13.01
CA PRO A 176 17.44 -10.92 -11.81
C PRO A 176 17.48 -9.85 -10.73
N ASP A 177 17.46 -10.26 -9.47
CA ASP A 177 17.62 -9.35 -8.31
C ASP A 177 19.11 -9.13 -8.02
N ASP A 178 19.80 -8.57 -9.02
CA ASP A 178 21.21 -8.19 -9.01
C ASP A 178 21.36 -6.72 -9.40
N THR A 179 22.00 -5.93 -8.55
CA THR A 179 22.16 -4.47 -8.72
C THR A 179 22.81 -4.08 -10.04
N GLY A 180 23.87 -4.82 -10.45
CA GLY A 180 24.60 -4.52 -11.67
C GLY A 180 23.79 -4.76 -12.93
N GLU A 181 23.08 -5.89 -13.00
CA GLU A 181 22.24 -6.26 -14.13
C GLU A 181 21.02 -5.33 -14.22
N ARG A 182 20.38 -5.00 -13.10
CA ARG A 182 19.25 -4.09 -13.04
C ARG A 182 19.65 -2.67 -13.41
N LEU A 183 20.82 -2.20 -12.96
CA LEU A 183 21.38 -0.90 -13.37
C LEU A 183 21.64 -0.84 -14.87
N ARG A 184 22.19 -1.91 -15.45
CA ARG A 184 22.41 -2.00 -16.90
C ARG A 184 21.10 -1.93 -17.69
N LEU A 185 20.06 -2.63 -17.24
CA LEU A 185 18.73 -2.59 -17.84
C LEU A 185 18.09 -1.20 -17.72
N ALA A 186 18.21 -0.57 -16.56
CA ALA A 186 17.70 0.79 -16.32
C ALA A 186 18.40 1.84 -17.21
N LEU A 187 19.70 1.73 -17.43
CA LEU A 187 20.43 2.61 -18.34
C LEU A 187 19.99 2.48 -19.80
N GLY A 188 19.47 1.31 -20.19
CA GLY A 188 18.87 1.10 -21.51
C GLY A 188 17.62 1.95 -21.77
N TYR A 189 16.95 2.44 -20.73
CA TYR A 189 15.81 3.35 -20.86
C TYR A 189 16.15 4.72 -21.44
N PHE A 190 17.41 5.15 -21.31
CA PHE A 190 17.89 6.47 -21.73
C PHE A 190 18.57 6.45 -23.12
N GLN A 191 18.67 5.29 -23.77
CA GLN A 191 19.22 5.11 -25.11
C GLN A 191 18.11 5.11 -26.16
#